data_a675252aa01bc2ca2857603a9f34a5cc
#
_entry.id   a675252aa01bc2ca2857603a9f34a5cc
#
_cell.length_a   1.000
_cell.length_b   1.000
_cell.length_c   1.000
_cell.angle_alpha   90.00
_cell.angle_beta   90.00
_cell.angle_gamma   90.00
#
_symmetry.space_group_name_H-M   'P 1'
#
loop_
_entity.id
_entity.type
_entity.pdbx_description
1 polymer ?
#
loop_
_entity_poly.entity_id
_entity_poly.type
_entity_poly.pdbx_seq_one_letter_code
_entity_poly.pdbx_strand_id
1 'polypeptide(L)'
;PLVLAAAHIAGVDEIYRMGGAQAIAALAYGTATIVAVDKIVGPGNAYVATAKRHVFGTVGIDMIAGPSEILVLADKNNNPSWIAADLLSQAEHDVAAQSILVTDDEIFADQVVAAVAEQLPTLAKGDIATASWDRYGSVIVVQNWDEAVDLVDRIAPEHLAIALNDRDSEAMLERVRNAGSIFLGAHTPEPIGDYIAGPNHVLPTARGARFSSGLSVLDFMKRSSIIRCDAPGLAHLGPDAVILAEAEGLSAHARAISLRLNQSNPKTD
;
A
#
# COMPACT_ATOMS: atom_id res chain seq x y z
N PRO A 1 -24.39 -6.52 10.59
CA PRO A 1 -24.63 -7.90 10.21
C PRO A 1 -23.65 -8.41 9.16
N LEU A 2 -23.38 -7.65 8.06
CA LEU A 2 -22.52 -8.10 6.97
C LEU A 2 -21.08 -8.37 7.41
N VAL A 3 -20.48 -7.52 8.23
CA VAL A 3 -19.10 -7.70 8.76
C VAL A 3 -19.00 -9.00 9.57
N LEU A 4 -20.01 -9.29 10.42
CA LEU A 4 -20.02 -10.55 11.19
C LEU A 4 -20.23 -11.77 10.31
N ALA A 5 -21.04 -11.67 9.26
CA ALA A 5 -21.22 -12.75 8.29
C ALA A 5 -19.92 -13.01 7.52
N ALA A 6 -19.23 -11.97 7.08
CA ALA A 6 -17.93 -12.09 6.41
C ALA A 6 -16.87 -12.71 7.34
N ALA A 7 -16.81 -12.29 8.60
CA ALA A 7 -15.91 -12.86 9.59
C ALA A 7 -16.17 -14.35 9.81
N HIS A 8 -17.45 -14.75 9.91
CA HIS A 8 -17.83 -16.17 10.05
C HIS A 8 -17.41 -16.99 8.83
N ILE A 9 -17.67 -16.48 7.61
CA ILE A 9 -17.28 -17.17 6.36
C ILE A 9 -15.76 -17.29 6.26
N ALA A 10 -15.03 -16.27 6.70
CA ALA A 10 -13.56 -16.26 6.69
C ALA A 10 -12.94 -17.11 7.81
N GLY A 11 -13.72 -17.69 8.72
CA GLY A 11 -13.23 -18.52 9.82
C GLY A 11 -12.53 -17.71 10.92
N VAL A 12 -12.96 -16.47 11.16
CA VAL A 12 -12.45 -15.64 12.26
C VAL A 12 -13.02 -16.14 13.58
N ASP A 13 -12.15 -16.50 14.52
CA ASP A 13 -12.54 -17.12 15.80
C ASP A 13 -12.86 -16.09 16.89
N GLU A 14 -12.18 -14.94 16.88
CA GLU A 14 -12.34 -13.91 17.92
C GLU A 14 -12.80 -12.58 17.32
N ILE A 15 -13.89 -12.03 17.85
CA ILE A 15 -14.45 -10.77 17.38
C ILE A 15 -14.69 -9.84 18.58
N TYR A 16 -14.02 -8.68 18.56
CA TYR A 16 -14.16 -7.64 19.57
C TYR A 16 -14.92 -6.44 19.02
N ARG A 17 -15.97 -6.01 19.74
CA ARG A 17 -16.79 -4.85 19.35
C ARG A 17 -16.15 -3.55 19.82
N MET A 18 -14.99 -3.24 19.31
CA MET A 18 -14.23 -2.02 19.61
C MET A 18 -13.55 -1.48 18.34
N GLY A 19 -13.20 -0.20 18.36
CA GLY A 19 -12.50 0.47 17.27
C GLY A 19 -11.69 1.66 17.79
N GLY A 20 -11.07 2.42 16.88
CA GLY A 20 -10.30 3.60 17.24
C GLY A 20 -8.93 3.30 17.87
N ALA A 21 -8.29 4.32 18.41
CA ALA A 21 -6.95 4.22 19.01
C ALA A 21 -6.88 3.21 20.17
N GLN A 22 -7.95 3.09 20.95
CA GLN A 22 -8.03 2.15 22.06
C GLN A 22 -8.01 0.69 21.62
N ALA A 23 -8.59 0.38 20.45
CA ALA A 23 -8.51 -0.97 19.87
C ALA A 23 -7.07 -1.30 19.46
N ILE A 24 -6.37 -0.36 18.83
CA ILE A 24 -4.97 -0.51 18.45
C ILE A 24 -4.10 -0.74 19.69
N ALA A 25 -4.29 0.04 20.75
CA ALA A 25 -3.54 -0.12 22.01
C ALA A 25 -3.84 -1.47 22.69
N ALA A 26 -5.13 -1.87 22.76
CA ALA A 26 -5.52 -3.14 23.35
C ALA A 26 -4.92 -4.34 22.62
N LEU A 27 -4.89 -4.31 21.28
CA LEU A 27 -4.30 -5.36 20.47
C LEU A 27 -2.77 -5.36 20.55
N ALA A 28 -2.12 -4.19 20.63
CA ALA A 28 -0.67 -4.09 20.68
C ALA A 28 -0.07 -4.52 22.04
N TYR A 29 -0.70 -4.13 23.14
CA TYR A 29 -0.17 -4.35 24.49
C TYR A 29 -0.86 -5.47 25.24
N GLY A 30 -2.01 -5.92 24.76
CA GLY A 30 -2.87 -6.84 25.49
C GLY A 30 -3.64 -6.16 26.63
N THR A 31 -4.60 -6.88 27.16
CA THR A 31 -5.39 -6.52 28.36
C THR A 31 -5.65 -7.78 29.18
N ALA A 32 -6.42 -7.68 30.25
CA ALA A 32 -6.82 -8.86 31.02
C ALA A 32 -7.65 -9.88 30.20
N THR A 33 -8.27 -9.43 29.09
CA THR A 33 -9.19 -10.26 28.28
C THR A 33 -8.82 -10.33 26.80
N ILE A 34 -7.84 -9.55 26.35
CA ILE A 34 -7.38 -9.52 24.96
C ILE A 34 -5.90 -9.84 24.94
N VAL A 35 -5.54 -10.89 24.23
CA VAL A 35 -4.13 -11.27 24.03
C VAL A 35 -3.48 -10.29 23.06
N ALA A 36 -2.25 -9.86 23.34
CA ALA A 36 -1.47 -9.05 22.43
C ALA A 36 -1.20 -9.81 21.14
N VAL A 37 -1.25 -9.10 20.00
CA VAL A 37 -1.04 -9.68 18.67
C VAL A 37 0.34 -9.32 18.12
N ASP A 38 0.82 -10.10 17.15
CA ASP A 38 2.09 -9.84 16.47
C ASP A 38 1.96 -8.82 15.35
N LYS A 39 0.77 -8.69 14.74
CA LYS A 39 0.53 -7.76 13.62
C LYS A 39 -0.88 -7.20 13.65
N ILE A 40 -1.01 -5.89 13.39
CA ILE A 40 -2.27 -5.16 13.26
C ILE A 40 -2.39 -4.68 11.82
N VAL A 41 -3.46 -5.07 11.15
CA VAL A 41 -3.76 -4.69 9.75
C VAL A 41 -5.15 -4.07 9.65
N GLY A 42 -5.38 -3.33 8.60
CA GLY A 42 -6.67 -2.71 8.28
C GLY A 42 -6.62 -1.19 8.30
N PRO A 43 -7.52 -0.54 7.55
CA PRO A 43 -7.62 0.90 7.45
C PRO A 43 -8.26 1.50 8.70
N GLY A 44 -8.19 2.81 8.83
CA GLY A 44 -8.84 3.55 9.89
C GLY A 44 -8.65 5.05 9.73
N ASN A 45 -9.34 5.82 10.57
CA ASN A 45 -9.23 7.27 10.59
C ASN A 45 -7.87 7.76 11.13
N ALA A 46 -7.68 9.09 11.18
CA ALA A 46 -6.44 9.70 11.66
C ALA A 46 -6.01 9.26 13.07
N TYR A 47 -6.97 8.95 13.96
CA TYR A 47 -6.67 8.43 15.32
C TYR A 47 -6.09 7.03 15.26
N VAL A 48 -6.64 6.16 14.41
CA VAL A 48 -6.12 4.79 14.18
C VAL A 48 -4.74 4.85 13.54
N ALA A 49 -4.55 5.67 12.51
CA ALA A 49 -3.27 5.86 11.84
C ALA A 49 -2.19 6.36 12.81
N THR A 50 -2.53 7.32 13.68
CA THR A 50 -1.64 7.83 14.73
C THR A 50 -1.31 6.75 15.76
N ALA A 51 -2.30 6.00 16.21
CA ALA A 51 -2.09 4.91 17.16
C ALA A 51 -1.21 3.81 16.57
N LYS A 52 -1.43 3.40 15.32
CA LYS A 52 -0.56 2.44 14.62
C LYS A 52 0.88 2.92 14.55
N ARG A 53 1.11 4.21 14.29
CA ARG A 53 2.46 4.80 14.31
C ARG A 53 3.13 4.70 15.67
N HIS A 54 2.37 4.89 16.76
CA HIS A 54 2.91 4.81 18.12
C HIS A 54 3.26 3.39 18.57
N VAL A 55 2.51 2.39 18.11
CA VAL A 55 2.75 0.98 18.52
C VAL A 55 3.72 0.25 17.59
N PHE A 56 4.08 0.85 16.45
CA PHE A 56 5.03 0.24 15.52
C PHE A 56 6.40 0.03 16.19
N GLY A 57 6.89 -1.21 16.10
CA GLY A 57 8.09 -1.65 16.83
C GLY A 57 7.76 -2.47 18.07
N THR A 58 6.60 -2.27 18.72
CA THR A 58 6.04 -3.20 19.71
C THR A 58 5.25 -4.30 19.00
N VAL A 59 4.50 -3.93 17.96
CA VAL A 59 3.73 -4.82 17.10
C VAL A 59 3.98 -4.45 15.65
N GLY A 60 3.91 -5.41 14.73
CA GLY A 60 3.93 -5.13 13.30
C GLY A 60 2.65 -4.43 12.86
N ILE A 61 2.76 -3.55 11.86
CA ILE A 61 1.60 -2.95 11.21
C ILE A 61 1.68 -3.20 9.69
N ASP A 62 0.57 -3.03 9.00
CA ASP A 62 0.54 -3.00 7.53
C ASP A 62 1.17 -1.70 7.01
N MET A 63 0.44 -0.59 7.18
CA MET A 63 0.86 0.73 6.74
C MET A 63 0.19 1.82 7.57
N ILE A 64 0.62 3.06 7.38
CA ILE A 64 -0.04 4.24 7.92
C ILE A 64 -0.84 4.87 6.78
N ALA A 65 -2.15 4.67 6.82
CA ALA A 65 -3.04 5.20 5.80
C ALA A 65 -3.20 6.72 5.92
N GLY A 66 -3.14 7.40 4.78
CA GLY A 66 -3.60 8.77 4.58
C GLY A 66 -5.04 8.81 4.04
N PRO A 67 -5.52 9.99 3.60
CA PRO A 67 -6.76 10.11 2.82
C PRO A 67 -6.68 9.30 1.54
N SER A 68 -7.82 8.81 1.07
CA SER A 68 -7.88 8.02 -0.16
C SER A 68 -7.63 8.87 -1.42
N GLU A 69 -7.03 8.25 -2.43
CA GLU A 69 -6.55 8.93 -3.63
C GLU A 69 -6.90 8.13 -4.88
N ILE A 70 -7.37 8.81 -5.94
CA ILE A 70 -7.49 8.25 -7.28
C ILE A 70 -6.81 9.15 -8.30
N LEU A 71 -6.06 8.54 -9.23
CA LEU A 71 -5.59 9.18 -10.44
C LEU A 71 -6.15 8.42 -11.64
N VAL A 72 -6.87 9.12 -12.49
CA VAL A 72 -7.44 8.58 -13.72
C VAL A 72 -6.67 9.12 -14.91
N LEU A 73 -6.08 8.23 -15.72
CA LEU A 73 -5.57 8.52 -17.05
C LEU A 73 -6.67 8.22 -18.08
N ALA A 74 -7.15 9.21 -18.78
CA ALA A 74 -8.22 9.02 -19.77
C ALA A 74 -8.02 9.90 -21.00
N ASP A 75 -8.21 9.31 -22.18
CA ASP A 75 -8.20 10.01 -23.45
C ASP A 75 -9.63 10.44 -23.86
N LYS A 76 -9.73 11.25 -24.92
CA LYS A 76 -11.00 11.77 -25.49
C LYS A 76 -11.96 10.71 -26.02
N ASN A 77 -11.55 9.44 -26.13
CA ASN A 77 -12.42 8.36 -26.59
C ASN A 77 -13.31 7.82 -25.47
N ASN A 78 -13.04 8.23 -24.22
CA ASN A 78 -13.86 7.88 -23.08
C ASN A 78 -15.14 8.69 -22.99
N ASN A 79 -16.11 8.17 -22.25
CA ASN A 79 -17.31 8.92 -21.89
C ASN A 79 -16.98 9.86 -20.71
N PRO A 80 -17.09 11.19 -20.85
CA PRO A 80 -16.79 12.12 -19.76
C PRO A 80 -17.58 11.86 -18.49
N SER A 81 -18.84 11.39 -18.60
CA SER A 81 -19.67 11.08 -17.43
C SER A 81 -19.19 9.86 -16.66
N TRP A 82 -18.54 8.89 -17.32
CA TRP A 82 -17.94 7.74 -16.64
C TRP A 82 -16.71 8.17 -15.84
N ILE A 83 -15.83 8.95 -16.46
CA ILE A 83 -14.63 9.46 -15.80
C ILE A 83 -14.99 10.38 -14.62
N ALA A 84 -16.02 11.22 -14.79
CA ALA A 84 -16.54 12.01 -13.68
C ALA A 84 -17.04 11.15 -12.52
N ALA A 85 -17.76 10.06 -12.81
CA ALA A 85 -18.22 9.11 -11.78
C ALA A 85 -17.05 8.42 -11.06
N ASP A 86 -15.97 8.03 -11.78
CA ASP A 86 -14.76 7.45 -11.18
C ASP A 86 -14.05 8.44 -10.24
N LEU A 87 -13.96 9.72 -10.61
CA LEU A 87 -13.40 10.76 -9.75
C LEU A 87 -14.26 11.01 -8.51
N LEU A 88 -15.57 11.00 -8.68
CA LEU A 88 -16.53 11.27 -7.61
C LEU A 88 -16.71 10.08 -6.66
N SER A 89 -16.52 8.84 -7.12
CA SER A 89 -16.52 7.67 -6.25
C SER A 89 -15.43 7.77 -5.17
N GLN A 90 -14.29 8.38 -5.50
CA GLN A 90 -13.25 8.66 -4.51
C GLN A 90 -13.57 9.90 -3.66
N ALA A 91 -14.07 10.98 -4.27
CA ALA A 91 -14.36 12.23 -3.57
C ALA A 91 -15.41 12.07 -2.46
N GLU A 92 -16.36 11.12 -2.58
CA GLU A 92 -17.41 10.89 -1.58
C GLU A 92 -16.93 10.17 -0.31
N HIS A 93 -15.69 9.64 -0.28
CA HIS A 93 -15.15 8.91 0.87
C HIS A 93 -14.85 9.83 2.06
N ASP A 94 -14.16 10.95 1.82
CA ASP A 94 -13.75 11.89 2.87
C ASP A 94 -13.49 13.29 2.28
N VAL A 95 -13.67 14.32 3.07
CA VAL A 95 -13.40 15.72 2.67
C VAL A 95 -11.92 15.98 2.31
N ALA A 96 -11.02 15.09 2.67
CA ALA A 96 -9.61 15.13 2.35
C ALA A 96 -9.21 14.14 1.25
N ALA A 97 -10.16 13.40 0.65
CA ALA A 97 -9.89 12.53 -0.48
C ALA A 97 -9.38 13.35 -1.69
N GLN A 98 -8.55 12.73 -2.52
CA GLN A 98 -7.96 13.37 -3.68
C GLN A 98 -8.37 12.65 -4.97
N SER A 99 -8.92 13.39 -5.93
CA SER A 99 -9.30 12.89 -7.25
C SER A 99 -8.57 13.66 -8.33
N ILE A 100 -7.79 12.98 -9.16
CA ILE A 100 -6.94 13.59 -10.19
C ILE A 100 -7.29 13.00 -11.55
N LEU A 101 -7.63 13.85 -12.51
CA LEU A 101 -7.67 13.48 -13.93
C LEU A 101 -6.38 13.92 -14.60
N VAL A 102 -5.80 13.02 -15.40
CA VAL A 102 -4.73 13.35 -16.35
C VAL A 102 -5.19 12.95 -17.75
N THR A 103 -5.16 13.88 -18.69
CA THR A 103 -5.58 13.69 -20.07
C THR A 103 -4.66 14.44 -21.03
N ASP A 104 -4.65 14.05 -22.30
CA ASP A 104 -3.91 14.73 -23.38
C ASP A 104 -4.82 15.64 -24.25
N ASP A 105 -6.10 15.84 -23.84
CA ASP A 105 -7.08 16.61 -24.60
C ASP A 105 -7.80 17.62 -23.68
N GLU A 106 -7.63 18.91 -23.96
CA GLU A 106 -8.20 20.01 -23.19
C GLU A 106 -9.73 20.06 -23.28
N ILE A 107 -10.29 19.73 -24.45
CA ILE A 107 -11.74 19.71 -24.65
C ILE A 107 -12.37 18.59 -23.81
N PHE A 108 -11.74 17.44 -23.78
CA PHE A 108 -12.17 16.33 -22.95
C PHE A 108 -12.07 16.66 -21.46
N ALA A 109 -11.00 17.32 -21.03
CA ALA A 109 -10.85 17.82 -19.66
C ALA A 109 -12.04 18.70 -19.24
N ASP A 110 -12.42 19.69 -20.07
CA ASP A 110 -13.56 20.56 -19.81
C ASP A 110 -14.89 19.78 -19.75
N GLN A 111 -15.07 18.80 -20.61
CA GLN A 111 -16.25 17.93 -20.60
C GLN A 111 -16.37 17.12 -19.31
N VAL A 112 -15.25 16.58 -18.81
CA VAL A 112 -15.24 15.87 -17.52
C VAL A 112 -15.55 16.79 -16.35
N VAL A 113 -14.98 18.01 -16.32
CA VAL A 113 -15.30 19.02 -15.30
C VAL A 113 -16.78 19.36 -15.30
N ALA A 114 -17.36 19.56 -16.49
CA ALA A 114 -18.80 19.81 -16.63
C ALA A 114 -19.64 18.62 -16.09
N ALA A 115 -19.24 17.39 -16.43
CA ALA A 115 -19.92 16.18 -15.96
C ALA A 115 -19.79 15.99 -14.43
N VAL A 116 -18.68 16.34 -13.82
CA VAL A 116 -18.52 16.39 -12.36
C VAL A 116 -19.51 17.39 -11.75
N ALA A 117 -19.59 18.61 -12.27
CA ALA A 117 -20.50 19.64 -11.77
C ALA A 117 -21.98 19.21 -11.89
N GLU A 118 -22.34 18.47 -12.93
CA GLU A 118 -23.68 17.92 -13.13
C GLU A 118 -24.01 16.81 -12.14
N GLN A 119 -23.05 15.92 -11.84
CA GLN A 119 -23.26 14.75 -11.00
C GLN A 119 -23.21 15.06 -9.50
N LEU A 120 -22.36 15.98 -9.04
CA LEU A 120 -22.18 16.34 -7.62
C LEU A 120 -23.49 16.55 -6.87
N PRO A 121 -24.47 17.34 -7.38
CA PRO A 121 -25.72 17.58 -6.66
C PRO A 121 -26.62 16.34 -6.54
N THR A 122 -26.35 15.28 -7.31
CA THR A 122 -27.16 14.05 -7.32
C THR A 122 -26.69 13.02 -6.31
N LEU A 123 -25.50 13.20 -5.73
CA LEU A 123 -24.89 12.24 -4.81
C LEU A 123 -25.49 12.34 -3.40
N ALA A 124 -25.70 11.21 -2.76
CA ALA A 124 -26.18 11.15 -1.37
C ALA A 124 -25.18 11.80 -0.38
N LYS A 125 -23.88 11.79 -0.71
CA LYS A 125 -22.81 12.44 0.05
C LYS A 125 -22.25 13.66 -0.70
N GLY A 126 -23.10 14.38 -1.43
CA GLY A 126 -22.72 15.51 -2.27
C GLY A 126 -21.92 16.59 -1.55
N ASP A 127 -22.23 16.88 -0.28
CA ASP A 127 -21.49 17.87 0.51
C ASP A 127 -20.03 17.44 0.75
N ILE A 128 -19.78 16.15 1.05
CA ILE A 128 -18.45 15.60 1.24
C ILE A 128 -17.68 15.61 -0.08
N ALA A 129 -18.30 15.09 -1.15
CA ALA A 129 -17.69 15.04 -2.46
C ALA A 129 -17.35 16.44 -3.01
N THR A 130 -18.23 17.41 -2.80
CA THR A 130 -17.99 18.83 -3.18
C THR A 130 -16.80 19.39 -2.41
N ALA A 131 -16.75 19.24 -1.08
CA ALA A 131 -15.65 19.74 -0.27
C ALA A 131 -14.30 19.11 -0.65
N SER A 132 -14.30 17.81 -0.97
CA SER A 132 -13.14 17.09 -1.47
C SER A 132 -12.69 17.60 -2.84
N TRP A 133 -13.64 17.67 -3.80
CA TRP A 133 -13.36 18.12 -5.16
C TRP A 133 -12.85 19.57 -5.23
N ASP A 134 -13.51 20.48 -4.52
CA ASP A 134 -13.12 21.90 -4.51
C ASP A 134 -11.72 22.13 -3.94
N ARG A 135 -11.30 21.29 -3.01
CA ARG A 135 -10.02 21.48 -2.33
C ARG A 135 -8.89 20.65 -2.91
N TYR A 136 -9.16 19.44 -3.34
CA TYR A 136 -8.16 18.44 -3.73
C TYR A 136 -8.38 17.84 -5.12
N GLY A 137 -9.50 18.12 -5.77
CA GLY A 137 -9.73 17.76 -7.16
C GLY A 137 -8.75 18.46 -8.08
N SER A 138 -8.24 17.76 -9.08
CA SER A 138 -7.29 18.32 -10.03
C SER A 138 -7.51 17.74 -11.42
N VAL A 139 -7.41 18.60 -12.43
CA VAL A 139 -7.43 18.21 -13.84
C VAL A 139 -6.14 18.70 -14.48
N ILE A 140 -5.37 17.78 -15.05
CA ILE A 140 -4.04 18.04 -15.60
C ILE A 140 -4.05 17.63 -17.06
N VAL A 141 -3.78 18.60 -17.94
CA VAL A 141 -3.60 18.33 -19.37
C VAL A 141 -2.12 18.21 -19.64
N VAL A 142 -1.72 17.04 -20.19
CA VAL A 142 -0.33 16.72 -20.54
C VAL A 142 -0.13 16.84 -22.05
N GLN A 143 1.10 17.01 -22.48
CA GLN A 143 1.43 17.08 -23.91
C GLN A 143 1.47 15.70 -24.58
N ASN A 144 1.74 14.67 -23.81
CA ASN A 144 1.82 13.28 -24.25
C ASN A 144 1.82 12.31 -23.08
N TRP A 145 1.67 11.02 -23.35
CA TRP A 145 1.63 9.98 -22.32
C TRP A 145 2.98 9.70 -21.65
N ASP A 146 4.12 10.16 -22.22
CA ASP A 146 5.42 10.08 -21.55
C ASP A 146 5.44 10.99 -20.30
N GLU A 147 4.94 12.21 -20.45
CA GLU A 147 4.78 13.15 -19.33
C GLU A 147 3.80 12.60 -18.28
N ALA A 148 2.74 11.91 -18.72
CA ALA A 148 1.78 11.30 -17.81
C ALA A 148 2.42 10.20 -16.94
N VAL A 149 3.29 9.35 -17.49
CA VAL A 149 4.01 8.32 -16.72
C VAL A 149 4.87 8.96 -15.60
N ASP A 150 5.65 9.97 -15.96
CA ASP A 150 6.49 10.67 -14.98
C ASP A 150 5.65 11.31 -13.87
N LEU A 151 4.48 11.85 -14.23
CA LEU A 151 3.55 12.45 -13.28
C LEU A 151 2.94 11.41 -12.35
N VAL A 152 2.47 10.27 -12.89
CA VAL A 152 1.94 9.14 -12.10
C VAL A 152 2.99 8.66 -11.09
N ASP A 153 4.22 8.40 -11.54
CA ASP A 153 5.28 7.90 -10.67
C ASP A 153 5.69 8.93 -9.58
N ARG A 154 5.55 10.22 -9.86
CA ARG A 154 5.79 11.29 -8.88
C ARG A 154 4.65 11.42 -7.87
N ILE A 155 3.41 11.30 -8.32
CA ILE A 155 2.22 11.30 -7.46
C ILE A 155 2.17 10.00 -6.65
N ALA A 156 2.48 8.86 -7.29
CA ALA A 156 2.42 7.53 -6.70
C ALA A 156 1.06 7.25 -6.01
N PRO A 157 -0.05 7.30 -6.78
CA PRO A 157 -1.40 7.28 -6.23
C PRO A 157 -1.74 5.94 -5.58
N GLU A 158 -2.70 5.96 -4.67
CA GLU A 158 -3.33 4.75 -4.12
C GLU A 158 -4.01 3.94 -5.22
N HIS A 159 -4.88 4.59 -5.99
CA HIS A 159 -5.59 3.99 -7.11
C HIS A 159 -5.17 4.68 -8.42
N LEU A 160 -4.77 3.88 -9.39
CA LEU A 160 -4.48 4.33 -10.74
C LEU A 160 -5.46 3.67 -11.72
N ALA A 161 -6.36 4.44 -12.31
CA ALA A 161 -7.19 3.99 -13.42
C ALA A 161 -6.55 4.41 -14.75
N ILE A 162 -6.33 3.44 -15.65
CA ILE A 162 -5.79 3.67 -16.99
C ILE A 162 -6.91 3.38 -18.00
N ALA A 163 -7.70 4.39 -18.31
CA ALA A 163 -8.82 4.33 -19.22
C ALA A 163 -8.39 4.75 -20.65
N LEU A 164 -7.44 4.02 -21.21
CA LEU A 164 -6.96 4.17 -22.58
C LEU A 164 -7.40 2.96 -23.41
N ASN A 165 -7.15 2.99 -24.73
CA ASN A 165 -7.31 1.77 -25.53
C ASN A 165 -6.34 0.68 -25.05
N ASP A 166 -6.62 -0.60 -25.37
CA ASP A 166 -5.88 -1.74 -24.82
C ASP A 166 -4.37 -1.64 -25.05
N ARG A 167 -3.94 -1.24 -26.25
CA ARG A 167 -2.52 -1.12 -26.60
C ARG A 167 -1.80 -0.07 -25.74
N ASP A 168 -2.42 1.10 -25.58
CA ASP A 168 -1.81 2.20 -24.85
C ASP A 168 -1.88 1.95 -23.34
N SER A 169 -2.92 1.25 -22.88
CA SER A 169 -3.04 0.80 -21.48
C SER A 169 -1.93 -0.18 -21.10
N GLU A 170 -1.65 -1.18 -21.94
CA GLU A 170 -0.57 -2.15 -21.74
C GLU A 170 0.81 -1.46 -21.78
N ALA A 171 1.04 -0.59 -22.77
CA ALA A 171 2.29 0.17 -22.87
C ALA A 171 2.51 1.10 -21.65
N MET A 172 1.44 1.68 -21.11
CA MET A 172 1.48 2.49 -19.90
C MET A 172 1.80 1.64 -18.67
N LEU A 173 1.15 0.48 -18.55
CA LEU A 173 1.35 -0.46 -17.44
C LEU A 173 2.81 -0.93 -17.33
N GLU A 174 3.48 -1.18 -18.45
CA GLU A 174 4.89 -1.60 -18.45
C GLU A 174 5.85 -0.52 -17.94
N ARG A 175 5.43 0.73 -17.92
CA ARG A 175 6.26 1.90 -17.59
C ARG A 175 6.00 2.46 -16.20
N VAL A 176 4.75 2.38 -15.73
CA VAL A 176 4.37 2.86 -14.39
C VAL A 176 5.00 1.96 -13.32
N ARG A 177 5.59 2.57 -12.30
CA ARG A 177 6.28 1.88 -11.20
C ARG A 177 5.59 2.06 -9.86
N ASN A 178 4.91 3.17 -9.67
CA ASN A 178 4.43 3.62 -8.37
C ASN A 178 2.92 3.82 -8.38
N ALA A 179 2.18 2.75 -8.10
CA ALA A 179 0.74 2.82 -7.83
C ALA A 179 0.37 1.73 -6.80
N GLY A 180 -0.59 2.00 -5.95
CA GLY A 180 -1.06 1.03 -4.96
C GLY A 180 -1.87 -0.09 -5.61
N SER A 181 -2.81 0.26 -6.48
CA SER A 181 -3.58 -0.65 -7.34
C SER A 181 -3.77 -0.03 -8.72
N ILE A 182 -3.82 -0.87 -9.76
CA ILE A 182 -3.96 -0.42 -11.15
C ILE A 182 -5.20 -1.06 -11.76
N PHE A 183 -6.06 -0.22 -12.35
CA PHE A 183 -7.32 -0.58 -13.01
C PHE A 183 -7.18 -0.31 -14.50
N LEU A 184 -7.33 -1.34 -15.36
CA LEU A 184 -7.07 -1.24 -16.79
C LEU A 184 -8.36 -1.23 -17.60
N GLY A 185 -8.48 -0.24 -18.48
CA GLY A 185 -9.55 -0.12 -19.45
C GLY A 185 -10.80 0.57 -18.90
N ALA A 186 -11.61 1.12 -19.81
CA ALA A 186 -12.79 1.94 -19.51
C ALA A 186 -13.91 1.20 -18.75
N HIS A 187 -13.87 -0.13 -18.69
CA HIS A 187 -14.87 -0.96 -17.99
C HIS A 187 -14.37 -1.51 -16.64
N THR A 188 -13.29 -0.98 -16.12
CA THR A 188 -12.72 -1.39 -14.82
C THR A 188 -12.69 -0.19 -13.86
N PRO A 189 -13.84 0.31 -13.44
CA PRO A 189 -13.91 1.39 -12.45
C PRO A 189 -13.35 0.90 -11.11
N GLU A 190 -12.73 1.78 -10.34
CA GLU A 190 -12.11 1.49 -9.05
C GLU A 190 -13.04 0.75 -8.08
N PRO A 191 -14.35 1.08 -7.94
CA PRO A 191 -15.26 0.37 -7.04
C PRO A 191 -15.39 -1.14 -7.29
N ILE A 192 -15.05 -1.63 -8.48
CA ILE A 192 -14.97 -3.08 -8.71
C ILE A 192 -13.89 -3.71 -7.82
N GLY A 193 -12.75 -3.02 -7.62
CA GLY A 193 -11.68 -3.44 -6.73
C GLY A 193 -12.11 -3.47 -5.27
N ASP A 194 -12.85 -2.47 -4.84
CA ASP A 194 -13.37 -2.36 -3.48
C ASP A 194 -14.27 -3.53 -3.09
N TYR A 195 -15.14 -3.96 -4.02
CA TYR A 195 -16.23 -4.83 -3.64
C TYR A 195 -16.08 -6.28 -4.09
N ILE A 196 -15.52 -6.56 -5.28
CA ILE A 196 -15.69 -7.91 -5.85
C ILE A 196 -14.53 -8.42 -6.73
N ALA A 197 -13.56 -7.62 -7.10
CA ALA A 197 -12.47 -8.08 -7.97
C ALA A 197 -11.52 -9.08 -7.29
N GLY A 198 -11.57 -9.19 -5.97
CA GLY A 198 -10.83 -10.19 -5.20
C GLY A 198 -9.55 -9.71 -4.51
N PRO A 199 -8.72 -8.83 -5.07
CA PRO A 199 -7.56 -8.31 -4.35
C PRO A 199 -7.94 -7.60 -3.05
N ASN A 200 -7.01 -7.62 -2.07
CA ASN A 200 -7.18 -6.83 -0.85
C ASN A 200 -7.09 -5.34 -1.18
N HIS A 201 -7.93 -4.54 -0.53
CA HIS A 201 -8.05 -3.10 -0.77
C HIS A 201 -7.41 -2.24 0.34
N VAL A 202 -6.52 -2.78 1.15
CA VAL A 202 -5.65 -2.00 2.04
C VAL A 202 -4.41 -1.61 1.24
N LEU A 203 -4.41 -0.38 0.74
CA LEU A 203 -3.46 0.11 -0.24
C LEU A 203 -2.58 1.24 0.31
N PRO A 204 -1.36 1.43 -0.19
CA PRO A 204 -0.50 2.52 0.23
C PRO A 204 -1.00 3.86 -0.30
N THR A 205 -1.29 4.78 0.61
CA THR A 205 -1.68 6.17 0.36
C THR A 205 -0.50 7.13 0.58
N ALA A 206 -0.71 8.42 0.34
CA ALA A 206 0.25 9.48 0.62
C ALA A 206 1.65 9.19 0.03
N ARG A 207 1.67 8.79 -1.23
CA ARG A 207 2.88 8.40 -1.97
C ARG A 207 3.59 7.17 -1.40
N GLY A 208 2.91 6.38 -0.59
CA GLY A 208 3.43 5.13 -0.02
C GLY A 208 3.77 4.08 -1.09
N ALA A 209 3.09 4.12 -2.24
CA ALA A 209 3.31 3.20 -3.35
C ALA A 209 4.74 3.21 -3.94
N ARG A 210 5.56 4.23 -3.61
CA ARG A 210 6.98 4.28 -3.98
C ARG A 210 7.85 3.24 -3.27
N PHE A 211 7.41 2.72 -2.14
CA PHE A 211 8.20 1.81 -1.29
C PHE A 211 7.38 0.74 -0.57
N SER A 212 6.06 0.74 -0.73
CA SER A 212 5.15 -0.21 -0.10
C SER A 212 4.15 -0.73 -1.12
N SER A 213 3.71 -1.97 -0.94
CA SER A 213 2.64 -2.60 -1.71
C SER A 213 1.35 -2.65 -0.91
N GLY A 214 0.24 -2.95 -1.56
CA GLY A 214 -1.00 -3.30 -0.88
C GLY A 214 -0.86 -4.53 0.00
N LEU A 215 -1.73 -4.66 1.00
CA LEU A 215 -1.72 -5.79 1.93
C LEU A 215 -1.91 -7.12 1.20
N SER A 216 -1.04 -8.06 1.47
CA SER A 216 -1.04 -9.38 0.84
C SER A 216 -0.66 -10.50 1.82
N VAL A 217 -0.66 -11.74 1.37
CA VAL A 217 -0.20 -12.89 2.15
C VAL A 217 1.24 -12.70 2.65
N LEU A 218 2.09 -12.00 1.90
CA LEU A 218 3.48 -11.73 2.28
C LEU A 218 3.60 -10.92 3.56
N ASP A 219 2.60 -10.11 3.89
CA ASP A 219 2.58 -9.32 5.13
C ASP A 219 2.43 -10.16 6.39
N PHE A 220 1.93 -11.38 6.25
CA PHE A 220 1.75 -12.36 7.34
C PHE A 220 2.86 -13.41 7.37
N MET A 221 3.86 -13.29 6.50
CA MET A 221 4.99 -14.20 6.44
C MET A 221 6.25 -13.56 7.00
N LYS A 222 7.09 -14.38 7.66
CA LYS A 222 8.42 -13.98 8.11
C LYS A 222 9.46 -14.82 7.41
N ARG A 223 10.57 -14.21 7.06
CA ARG A 223 11.72 -14.89 6.48
C ARG A 223 12.87 -14.93 7.49
N SER A 224 13.40 -16.12 7.75
CA SER A 224 14.60 -16.32 8.56
C SER A 224 15.73 -16.82 7.66
N SER A 225 16.93 -16.29 7.85
CA SER A 225 18.13 -16.82 7.21
C SER A 225 18.63 -18.02 8.01
N ILE A 226 18.97 -19.11 7.32
CA ILE A 226 19.59 -20.30 7.90
C ILE A 226 21.01 -20.35 7.35
N ILE A 227 22.00 -20.24 8.25
CA ILE A 227 23.41 -20.30 7.89
C ILE A 227 24.00 -21.57 8.51
N ARG A 228 24.60 -22.39 7.67
CA ARG A 228 25.30 -23.62 8.09
C ARG A 228 26.70 -23.61 7.49
N CYS A 229 27.69 -23.79 8.35
CA CYS A 229 29.09 -23.91 7.96
C CYS A 229 29.65 -25.21 8.56
N ASP A 230 30.36 -25.97 7.77
CA ASP A 230 31.16 -27.11 8.24
C ASP A 230 32.60 -26.69 8.54
N ALA A 231 33.42 -27.60 9.03
CA ALA A 231 34.81 -27.30 9.40
C ALA A 231 35.65 -26.80 8.20
N PRO A 232 35.59 -27.39 7.00
CA PRO A 232 36.28 -26.87 5.82
C PRO A 232 35.78 -25.49 5.41
N GLY A 233 34.47 -25.26 5.43
CA GLY A 233 33.88 -23.95 5.11
C GLY A 233 34.32 -22.89 6.12
N LEU A 234 34.34 -23.20 7.40
CA LEU A 234 34.85 -22.28 8.43
C LEU A 234 36.34 -22.02 8.26
N ALA A 235 37.15 -23.05 7.92
CA ALA A 235 38.57 -22.86 7.66
C ALA A 235 38.84 -21.92 6.48
N HIS A 236 37.93 -21.91 5.49
CA HIS A 236 38.03 -21.05 4.34
C HIS A 236 37.57 -19.58 4.64
N LEU A 237 36.42 -19.40 5.31
CA LEU A 237 35.82 -18.07 5.55
C LEU A 237 36.29 -17.41 6.85
N GLY A 238 36.72 -18.24 7.82
CA GLY A 238 37.00 -17.78 9.19
C GLY A 238 38.13 -16.76 9.31
N PRO A 239 39.28 -16.92 8.63
CA PRO A 239 40.37 -15.94 8.71
C PRO A 239 39.95 -14.53 8.32
N ASP A 240 39.21 -14.34 7.22
CA ASP A 240 38.72 -13.05 6.78
C ASP A 240 37.70 -12.47 7.77
N ALA A 241 36.83 -13.32 8.31
CA ALA A 241 35.86 -12.90 9.31
C ALA A 241 36.51 -12.44 10.62
N VAL A 242 37.65 -13.07 11.03
CA VAL A 242 38.43 -12.62 12.18
C VAL A 242 39.02 -11.25 11.93
N ILE A 243 39.64 -11.02 10.76
CA ILE A 243 40.21 -9.72 10.39
C ILE A 243 39.15 -8.61 10.44
N LEU A 244 37.97 -8.87 9.89
CA LEU A 244 36.85 -7.91 9.91
C LEU A 244 36.38 -7.62 11.34
N ALA A 245 36.20 -8.65 12.15
CA ALA A 245 35.76 -8.48 13.54
C ALA A 245 36.79 -7.71 14.39
N GLU A 246 38.09 -7.93 14.16
CA GLU A 246 39.18 -7.19 14.82
C GLU A 246 39.20 -5.73 14.37
N ALA A 247 38.99 -5.47 13.07
CA ALA A 247 38.94 -4.11 12.54
C ALA A 247 37.78 -3.29 13.11
N GLU A 248 36.66 -3.97 13.45
CA GLU A 248 35.50 -3.38 14.15
C GLU A 248 35.71 -3.26 15.68
N GLY A 249 36.80 -3.79 16.23
CA GLY A 249 37.05 -3.85 17.67
C GLY A 249 36.20 -4.90 18.41
N LEU A 250 35.60 -5.83 17.70
CA LEU A 250 34.73 -6.87 18.25
C LEU A 250 35.50 -8.15 18.58
N SER A 251 36.37 -8.07 19.59
CA SER A 251 37.29 -9.16 19.98
C SER A 251 36.59 -10.47 20.35
N ALA A 252 35.39 -10.42 20.93
CA ALA A 252 34.61 -11.62 21.22
C ALA A 252 34.11 -12.32 19.95
N HIS A 253 33.75 -11.58 18.90
CA HIS A 253 33.39 -12.13 17.58
C HIS A 253 34.60 -12.83 16.95
N ALA A 254 35.76 -12.14 16.89
CA ALA A 254 37.01 -12.74 16.40
C ALA A 254 37.36 -14.00 17.16
N ARG A 255 37.26 -13.97 18.50
CA ARG A 255 37.58 -15.12 19.35
C ARG A 255 36.62 -16.28 19.14
N ALA A 256 35.33 -16.04 18.93
CA ALA A 256 34.33 -17.09 18.64
C ALA A 256 34.69 -17.92 17.39
N ILE A 257 35.29 -17.26 16.39
CA ILE A 257 35.76 -17.91 15.16
C ILE A 257 37.12 -18.59 15.40
N SER A 258 38.10 -17.86 15.93
CA SER A 258 39.47 -18.33 16.11
C SER A 258 39.56 -19.58 16.97
N LEU A 259 38.75 -19.71 18.03
CA LEU A 259 38.70 -20.90 18.86
C LEU A 259 38.25 -22.14 18.07
N ARG A 260 37.40 -21.99 17.08
CA ARG A 260 36.93 -23.10 16.24
C ARG A 260 37.93 -23.46 15.13
N LEU A 261 38.70 -22.49 14.64
CA LEU A 261 39.76 -22.70 13.68
C LEU A 261 40.97 -23.45 14.31
N ASN A 262 41.22 -23.18 15.59
CA ASN A 262 42.36 -23.75 16.34
C ASN A 262 42.05 -25.11 17.04
N GLN A 263 40.83 -25.60 16.96
CA GLN A 263 40.53 -26.93 17.43
C GLN A 263 41.16 -27.97 16.47
N SER A 264 42.27 -28.58 16.88
CA SER A 264 42.71 -29.84 16.32
C SER A 264 41.54 -30.82 16.45
N ASN A 265 41.11 -31.41 15.32
CA ASN A 265 40.05 -32.39 15.20
C ASN A 265 40.02 -33.31 16.42
N PRO A 266 38.95 -33.41 17.23
CA PRO A 266 38.83 -34.52 18.16
C PRO A 266 38.81 -35.77 17.29
N LYS A 267 39.78 -36.65 17.51
CA LYS A 267 39.84 -37.96 16.85
C LYS A 267 38.46 -38.60 16.98
N THR A 268 37.83 -38.88 15.86
CA THR A 268 36.75 -39.85 15.78
C THR A 268 37.37 -41.22 16.12
N ASP A 269 37.21 -41.66 17.35
CA ASP A 269 37.34 -43.07 17.73
C ASP A 269 36.04 -43.79 17.40
#